data_e76baddc153bc1b93e3a73fe5910ac32
#
_entry.id   e76baddc153bc1b93e3a73fe5910ac32
#
_cell.length_a   1.000
_cell.length_b   1.000
_cell.length_c   1.000
_cell.angle_alpha   90.00
_cell.angle_beta   90.00
_cell.angle_gamma   90.00
#
_symmetry.space_group_name_H-M   'P 1'
#
loop_
_entity.id
_entity.type
_entity.pdbx_description
1 polymer ?
#
loop_
_entity_poly.entity_id
_entity_poly.type
_entity_poly.pdbx_seq_one_letter_code
_entity_poly.pdbx_strand_id
1 'polypeptide(L)' 'MDIGQILGKIIEGKITLGIHFAVVSAVTTGPSRVSIKLSGSTTAITGIRYLSSYSPLVNDVVVCIVNENDIIVLGKLT' A
#
# COMPACT_ATOMS: atom_id res chain seq x y z
N MET A 1 -13.12 19.42 -5.31
CA MET A 1 -11.95 18.77 -5.93
C MET A 1 -11.98 17.29 -5.56
N ASP A 2 -11.92 16.42 -6.54
CA ASP A 2 -11.91 15.00 -6.25
C ASP A 2 -10.49 14.49 -5.99
N ILE A 3 -10.39 13.24 -5.59
CA ILE A 3 -9.11 12.66 -5.21
C ILE A 3 -8.16 12.53 -6.41
N GLY A 4 -8.70 12.32 -7.60
CA GLY A 4 -7.87 12.24 -8.81
C GLY A 4 -7.22 13.57 -9.15
N GLN A 5 -7.90 14.69 -8.93
CA GLN A 5 -7.33 16.01 -9.15
C GLN A 5 -6.23 16.30 -8.15
N ILE A 6 -6.41 15.89 -6.90
CA ILE A 6 -5.40 16.08 -5.86
C ILE A 6 -4.15 15.28 -6.21
N LEU A 7 -4.30 14.04 -6.59
CA LEU A 7 -3.19 13.18 -6.98
C LEU A 7 -2.48 13.71 -8.22
N GLY A 8 -3.21 14.21 -9.20
CA GLY A 8 -2.63 14.79 -10.40
C GLY A 8 -1.76 16.00 -10.08
N LYS A 9 -2.22 16.87 -9.19
CA LYS A 9 -1.43 18.03 -8.76
C LYS A 9 -0.15 17.62 -8.03
N ILE A 10 -0.24 16.60 -7.18
CA ILE A 10 0.93 16.11 -6.45
C ILE A 10 1.98 15.58 -7.43
N ILE A 11 1.56 14.81 -8.42
CA ILE A 11 2.46 14.28 -9.43
C ILE A 11 3.12 15.41 -10.24
N GLU A 12 2.36 16.39 -10.64
CA GLU A 12 2.88 17.55 -11.35
C GLU A 12 3.89 18.33 -10.52
N GLY A 13 3.69 18.35 -9.21
CA GLY A 13 4.62 18.99 -8.29
C GLY A 13 5.86 18.16 -8.00
N LYS A 14 6.07 17.06 -8.72
CA LYS A 14 7.21 16.16 -8.59
C LYS A 14 7.25 15.38 -7.29
N ILE A 15 6.13 15.27 -6.62
CA ILE A 15 5.99 14.37 -5.48
C ILE A 15 5.48 13.05 -6.05
N THR A 16 6.27 12.00 -5.91
CA THR A 16 5.89 10.69 -6.39
C THR A 16 4.90 10.07 -5.42
N LEU A 17 3.62 10.12 -5.77
CA LEU A 17 2.56 9.53 -4.98
C LEU A 17 1.68 8.70 -5.90
N GLY A 18 1.48 7.44 -5.56
CA GLY A 18 0.64 6.55 -6.35
C GLY A 18 -0.24 5.70 -5.45
N ILE A 19 -1.39 5.32 -5.99
CA ILE A 19 -2.27 4.35 -5.37
C ILE A 19 -2.12 3.05 -6.14
N HIS A 20 -1.84 1.97 -5.44
CA HIS A 20 -1.61 0.66 -6.03
C HIS A 20 -2.43 -0.40 -5.35
N PHE A 21 -2.76 -1.45 -6.08
CA PHE A 21 -3.31 -2.67 -5.50
C PHE A 21 -2.17 -3.63 -5.22
N ALA A 22 -2.34 -4.42 -4.17
CA ALA A 22 -1.34 -5.39 -3.78
C ALA A 22 -2.03 -6.59 -3.11
N VAL A 23 -1.28 -7.67 -2.96
CA VAL A 23 -1.75 -8.86 -2.25
C VAL A 23 -0.83 -9.08 -1.06
N VAL A 24 -1.41 -9.31 0.12
CA VAL A 24 -0.64 -9.61 1.32
C VAL A 24 -0.07 -11.02 1.19
N SER A 25 1.25 -11.14 1.24
CA SER A 25 1.93 -12.44 1.15
C SER A 25 2.32 -12.99 2.51
N ALA A 26 2.51 -12.13 3.51
CA ALA A 26 2.84 -12.55 4.86
C ALA A 26 2.45 -11.48 5.87
N VAL A 27 2.20 -11.89 7.10
CA VAL A 27 1.89 -11.00 8.21
C VAL A 27 2.88 -11.29 9.33
N THR A 28 3.47 -10.24 9.88
CA THR A 28 4.39 -10.35 11.01
C THR A 28 3.85 -9.57 12.20
N THR A 29 4.24 -10.01 13.39
CA THR A 29 3.88 -9.35 14.64
C THR A 29 5.15 -9.13 15.46
N GLY A 30 5.28 -7.97 16.05
CA GLY A 30 6.39 -7.60 16.88
C GLY A 30 7.63 -7.08 16.13
N PRO A 31 7.54 -5.97 15.39
CA PRO A 31 6.40 -5.10 15.18
C PRO A 31 5.40 -5.62 14.16
N SER A 32 4.20 -5.05 14.20
CA SER A 32 3.16 -5.41 13.25
C SER A 32 3.48 -4.85 11.87
N ARG A 33 3.70 -5.73 10.92
CA ARG A 33 4.04 -5.38 9.53
C ARG A 33 3.49 -6.44 8.60
N VAL A 34 3.41 -6.09 7.34
CA VAL A 34 2.99 -7.04 6.29
C VAL A 34 4.02 -7.07 5.19
N SER A 35 4.05 -8.18 4.48
CA SER A 35 4.76 -8.30 3.21
C SER A 35 3.70 -8.30 2.11
N ILE A 36 3.93 -7.53 1.06
CA ILE A 36 2.98 -7.39 -0.03
C ILE A 36 3.66 -7.64 -1.36
N LYS A 37 2.86 -8.06 -2.34
CA LYS A 37 3.26 -8.11 -3.74
C LYS A 37 2.39 -7.12 -4.49
N LEU A 38 3.01 -6.10 -5.06
CA LEU A 38 2.29 -5.13 -5.87
C LEU A 38 1.71 -5.80 -7.12
N SER A 39 0.62 -5.26 -7.62
CA SER A 39 -0.03 -5.80 -8.82
C SER A 39 0.97 -5.89 -9.96
N GLY A 40 1.04 -7.05 -10.57
CA GLY A 40 1.98 -7.32 -11.66
C GLY A 40 3.40 -7.67 -11.22
N SER A 41 3.70 -7.66 -9.93
CA SER A 41 5.01 -8.01 -9.40
C SER A 41 4.99 -9.40 -8.77
N THR A 42 6.06 -10.15 -8.93
CA THR A 42 6.25 -11.43 -8.26
C THR A 42 7.14 -11.31 -7.03
N THR A 43 7.71 -10.13 -6.78
CA THR A 43 8.63 -9.89 -5.67
C THR A 43 7.86 -9.34 -4.48
N ALA A 44 7.99 -9.97 -3.32
CA ALA A 44 7.39 -9.49 -2.08
C ALA A 44 8.22 -8.36 -1.49
N ILE A 45 7.54 -7.32 -1.02
CA ILE A 45 8.16 -6.22 -0.29
C ILE A 45 7.82 -6.40 1.17
N THR A 46 8.83 -6.47 2.02
CA THR A 46 8.66 -6.76 3.46
C THR A 46 8.64 -5.48 4.28
N GLY A 47 8.18 -5.60 5.53
CA GLY A 47 8.25 -4.49 6.49
C GLY A 47 7.28 -3.35 6.18
N ILE A 48 6.17 -3.61 5.56
CA ILE A 48 5.20 -2.60 5.13
C ILE A 48 4.24 -2.31 6.28
N ARG A 49 4.06 -1.03 6.58
CA ARG A 49 3.11 -0.58 7.59
C ARG A 49 1.69 -0.55 7.03
N TYR A 50 0.72 -0.65 7.91
CA TYR A 50 -0.70 -0.57 7.56
C TYR A 50 -1.46 0.23 8.61
N LEU A 51 -2.65 0.71 8.23
CA LEU A 51 -3.47 1.48 9.15
C LEU A 51 -4.02 0.58 10.26
N SER A 52 -4.13 1.14 11.45
CA SER A 52 -4.57 0.39 12.63
C SER A 52 -6.00 -0.15 12.52
N SER A 53 -6.80 0.43 11.64
CA SER A 53 -8.16 -0.05 11.39
C SER A 53 -8.21 -1.33 10.55
N TYR A 54 -7.09 -1.72 9.95
CA TYR A 54 -7.02 -2.90 9.11
C TYR A 54 -6.41 -4.07 9.88
N SER A 55 -7.05 -5.23 9.77
CA SER A 55 -6.54 -6.49 10.34
C SER A 55 -6.06 -7.37 9.19
N PRO A 56 -4.75 -7.41 8.91
CA PRO A 56 -4.25 -8.09 7.73
C PRO A 56 -4.34 -9.60 7.81
N LEU A 57 -4.68 -10.21 6.67
CA LEU A 57 -4.66 -11.66 6.48
C LEU A 57 -3.93 -11.96 5.18
N VAL A 58 -3.23 -13.07 5.15
CA VAL A 58 -2.55 -13.54 3.94
C VAL A 58 -3.57 -13.72 2.81
N ASN A 59 -3.19 -13.33 1.61
CA ASN A 59 -4.00 -13.33 0.39
C ASN A 59 -5.04 -12.22 0.31
N ASP A 60 -5.10 -11.31 1.28
CA ASP A 60 -5.96 -10.13 1.15
C ASP A 60 -5.50 -9.28 -0.03
N VAL A 61 -6.45 -8.83 -0.83
CA VAL A 61 -6.21 -7.79 -1.83
C VAL A 61 -6.38 -6.44 -1.14
N VAL A 62 -5.35 -5.64 -1.16
CA VAL A 62 -5.32 -4.38 -0.41
C VAL A 62 -5.02 -3.22 -1.34
N VAL A 63 -5.41 -2.03 -0.88
CA VAL A 63 -5.07 -0.77 -1.53
C VAL A 63 -3.97 -0.12 -0.71
N CYS A 64 -2.92 0.32 -1.37
CA CYS A 64 -1.82 0.98 -0.69
C CYS A 64 -1.44 2.29 -1.38
N ILE A 65 -0.87 3.19 -0.60
CA ILE A 65 -0.27 4.42 -1.10
C ILE A 65 1.24 4.22 -1.15
N VAL A 66 1.81 4.51 -2.32
CA VAL A 66 3.26 4.45 -2.54
C VAL A 66 3.74 5.88 -2.75
N ASN A 67 4.72 6.29 -1.95
CA ASN A 67 5.45 7.52 -2.21
C ASN A 67 6.93 7.19 -2.37
N GLU A 68 7.75 8.21 -2.55
CA GLU A 68 9.17 8.05 -2.84
C GLU A 68 9.90 7.12 -1.88
N ASN A 69 9.55 7.18 -0.60
CA ASN A 69 10.32 6.53 0.45
C ASN A 69 9.53 5.52 1.26
N ASP A 70 8.23 5.37 0.99
CA ASP A 70 7.42 4.54 1.87
C ASP A 70 6.20 3.99 1.14
N ILE A 71 5.69 2.89 1.69
CA ILE A 71 4.45 2.27 1.23
C ILE A 71 3.61 2.02 2.46
N ILE A 72 2.35 2.43 2.41
CA ILE A 72 1.42 2.24 3.52
C ILE A 72 0.17 1.55 2.98
N VAL A 73 -0.20 0.43 3.59
CA VAL A 73 -1.43 -0.27 3.26
C VAL A 73 -2.60 0.45 3.93
N LEU A 74 -3.57 0.86 3.14
CA LEU A 74 -4.75 1.57 3.64
C LEU A 74 -5.83 0.63 4.14
N GLY A 75 -5.99 -0.52 3.50
CA GLY A 75 -6.98 -1.48 3.90
C GLY A 75 -7.25 -2.52 2.83
N LYS A 76 -8.19 -3.43 3.16
CA LYS A 76 -8.58 -4.51 2.28
C LYS A 76 -9.66 -4.05 1.30
N LEU A 77 -9.50 -4.42 0.05
CA LEU A 77 -10.52 -4.22 -0.96
C LEU A 77 -11.54 -5.36 -0.86
N THR A 78 -12.79 -5.01 -0.74
CA THR A 78 -13.88 -5.99 -0.67
C THR A 78 -14.73 -5.98 -1.92
#